data_d86a793e7ebc10bca2aad2aadc2d144f
#
_entry.id   d86a793e7ebc10bca2aad2aadc2d144f
#
_cell.length_a   1.000
_cell.length_b   1.000
_cell.length_c   1.000
_cell.angle_alpha   90.00
_cell.angle_beta   90.00
_cell.angle_gamma   90.00
#
_symmetry.space_group_name_H-M   'P 1'
#
loop_
_entity.id
_entity.type
_entity.pdbx_description
1 polymer ?
#
loop_
_entity_poly.entity_id
_entity_poly.type
_entity_poly.pdbx_seq_one_letter_code
_entity_poly.pdbx_strand_id
1 'polypeptide(L)'
;MEAEMLVSTVFPGQGSQVVGMGKDLSDNFTLAKQIFQEADDTLGYKLSDLMFNGPDKDLEDTSCSQPAIMAVSVACWKVLNEAMGDMKLKVQCSAGHSLGEYTSLVISGVISYSDGLRLVQERGRLMHDASVVRPGSMAAVIGLNEQEVETVCSQSGAEMANINSNDQIVISGDSEYVAEAVQIASDMGARKVITLPVSGAFHSSLMEYASDGLSKILDEIDFNDSEVPIIANSTGLPVKSADEIKEELLKGLCSCVQWKDSIQYMVNSGV
;
A
#
# COMPACT_ATOMS: atom_id res chain seq x y z
N MET A 1 25.65 -20.09 19.28
CA MET A 1 25.30 -18.89 18.51
C MET A 1 23.94 -19.20 17.88
N GLU A 2 22.92 -18.48 18.28
CA GLU A 2 21.63 -18.55 17.59
C GLU A 2 21.86 -18.10 16.13
N ALA A 3 21.32 -18.85 15.17
CA ALA A 3 21.43 -18.47 13.77
C ALA A 3 20.48 -17.29 13.52
N GLU A 4 21.02 -16.09 13.36
CA GLU A 4 20.25 -14.93 12.93
C GLU A 4 20.17 -14.93 11.39
N MET A 5 18.95 -14.85 10.85
CA MET A 5 18.73 -14.64 9.42
C MET A 5 18.40 -13.17 9.19
N LEU A 6 19.24 -12.48 8.40
CA LEU A 6 19.00 -11.10 8.00
C LEU A 6 17.95 -11.08 6.89
N VAL A 7 16.88 -10.32 7.08
CA VAL A 7 15.76 -10.20 6.14
C VAL A 7 15.29 -8.76 6.02
N SER A 8 14.62 -8.43 4.95
CA SER A 8 13.76 -7.24 4.87
C SER A 8 12.34 -7.67 4.57
N THR A 9 11.38 -6.95 5.14
CA THR A 9 9.96 -7.23 4.94
C THR A 9 9.39 -6.33 3.85
N VAL A 10 8.56 -6.91 2.97
CA VAL A 10 7.81 -6.17 1.97
C VAL A 10 6.34 -6.55 2.03
N PHE A 11 5.46 -5.56 1.96
CA PHE A 11 4.02 -5.76 2.06
C PHE A 11 3.30 -5.25 0.82
N PRO A 12 2.30 -6.02 0.32
CA PRO A 12 1.56 -5.66 -0.88
C PRO A 12 0.60 -4.49 -0.63
N GLY A 13 0.23 -3.83 -1.71
CA GLY A 13 -0.84 -2.84 -1.77
C GLY A 13 -2.13 -3.36 -2.37
N GLN A 14 -3.06 -2.44 -2.65
CA GLN A 14 -4.34 -2.71 -3.28
C GLN A 14 -4.16 -3.40 -4.64
N GLY A 15 -5.06 -4.33 -4.96
CA GLY A 15 -4.96 -5.21 -6.12
C GLY A 15 -4.45 -6.62 -5.79
N SER A 16 -3.96 -6.85 -4.55
CA SER A 16 -3.54 -8.17 -4.07
C SER A 16 -4.66 -8.96 -3.35
N GLN A 17 -5.80 -8.32 -3.07
CA GLN A 17 -6.94 -8.97 -2.42
C GLN A 17 -7.62 -9.96 -3.36
N VAL A 18 -8.03 -11.09 -2.81
CA VAL A 18 -8.84 -12.11 -3.50
C VAL A 18 -9.76 -12.77 -2.49
N VAL A 19 -10.97 -13.16 -2.87
CA VAL A 19 -11.85 -13.94 -2.01
C VAL A 19 -11.20 -15.29 -1.69
N GLY A 20 -11.24 -15.68 -0.42
CA GLY A 20 -10.52 -16.83 0.12
C GLY A 20 -9.17 -16.47 0.78
N MET A 21 -8.70 -15.20 0.65
CA MET A 21 -7.44 -14.75 1.23
C MET A 21 -7.42 -14.95 2.75
N GLY A 22 -6.35 -15.57 3.28
CA GLY A 22 -6.15 -15.81 4.71
C GLY A 22 -7.00 -16.93 5.33
N LYS A 23 -7.92 -17.56 4.57
CA LYS A 23 -8.76 -18.63 5.09
C LYS A 23 -7.95 -19.86 5.52
N ASP A 24 -7.00 -20.26 4.73
CA ASP A 24 -6.08 -21.36 5.03
C ASP A 24 -5.24 -21.09 6.28
N LEU A 25 -4.79 -19.84 6.48
CA LEU A 25 -4.11 -19.43 7.71
C LEU A 25 -5.04 -19.53 8.93
N SER A 26 -6.28 -19.04 8.81
CA SER A 26 -7.28 -19.12 9.88
C SER A 26 -7.64 -20.55 10.24
N ASP A 27 -7.74 -21.45 9.26
CA ASP A 27 -8.11 -22.86 9.47
C ASP A 27 -6.98 -23.67 10.13
N ASN A 28 -5.71 -23.30 9.91
CA ASN A 28 -4.54 -24.05 10.36
C ASN A 28 -3.79 -23.45 11.54
N PHE A 29 -3.92 -22.15 11.82
CA PHE A 29 -3.17 -21.45 12.86
C PHE A 29 -4.07 -20.67 13.80
N THR A 30 -4.05 -21.04 15.09
CA THR A 30 -4.82 -20.35 16.13
C THR A 30 -4.49 -18.86 16.21
N LEU A 31 -3.21 -18.50 16.06
CA LEU A 31 -2.75 -17.13 16.07
C LEU A 31 -3.36 -16.31 14.92
N ALA A 32 -3.40 -16.85 13.70
CA ALA A 32 -4.04 -16.18 12.56
C ALA A 32 -5.53 -15.95 12.80
N LYS A 33 -6.23 -16.97 13.35
CA LYS A 33 -7.64 -16.84 13.71
C LYS A 33 -7.88 -15.72 14.73
N GLN A 34 -7.00 -15.55 15.72
CA GLN A 34 -7.09 -14.47 16.70
C GLN A 34 -6.87 -13.11 16.04
N ILE A 35 -5.93 -12.97 15.11
CA ILE A 35 -5.66 -11.73 14.38
C ILE A 35 -6.87 -11.33 13.53
N PHE A 36 -7.51 -12.26 12.83
CA PHE A 36 -8.73 -11.97 12.07
C PHE A 36 -9.92 -11.64 12.98
N GLN A 37 -10.04 -12.27 14.14
CA GLN A 37 -11.07 -11.92 15.11
C GLN A 37 -10.84 -10.52 15.69
N GLU A 38 -9.58 -10.15 16.00
CA GLU A 38 -9.23 -8.79 16.45
C GLU A 38 -9.58 -7.74 15.38
N ALA A 39 -9.36 -8.06 14.09
CA ALA A 39 -9.78 -7.19 13.00
C ALA A 39 -11.30 -6.99 12.97
N ASP A 40 -12.08 -8.06 13.06
CA ASP A 40 -13.54 -7.99 13.13
C ASP A 40 -14.02 -7.14 14.30
N ASP A 41 -13.45 -7.37 15.50
CA ASP A 41 -13.83 -6.67 16.72
C ASP A 41 -13.44 -5.18 16.66
N THR A 42 -12.28 -4.86 16.10
CA THR A 42 -11.77 -3.49 15.95
C THR A 42 -12.61 -2.67 14.97
N LEU A 43 -12.99 -3.26 13.86
CA LEU A 43 -13.72 -2.58 12.78
C LEU A 43 -15.24 -2.59 13.00
N GLY A 44 -15.74 -3.46 13.89
CA GLY A 44 -17.17 -3.55 14.23
C GLY A 44 -18.01 -4.28 13.17
N TYR A 45 -17.39 -4.97 12.21
CA TYR A 45 -18.06 -5.83 11.24
C TYR A 45 -17.21 -7.05 10.90
N LYS A 46 -17.81 -8.03 10.21
CA LYS A 46 -17.13 -9.29 9.88
C LYS A 46 -16.25 -9.17 8.63
N LEU A 47 -15.09 -8.48 8.77
CA LEU A 47 -14.08 -8.38 7.71
C LEU A 47 -13.59 -9.78 7.31
N SER A 48 -13.36 -10.67 8.28
CA SER A 48 -12.92 -12.04 8.03
C SER A 48 -13.89 -12.82 7.15
N ASP A 49 -15.20 -12.65 7.33
CA ASP A 49 -16.21 -13.32 6.50
C ASP A 49 -16.18 -12.80 5.06
N LEU A 50 -16.05 -11.47 4.89
CA LEU A 50 -15.87 -10.85 3.58
C LEU A 50 -14.61 -11.38 2.87
N MET A 51 -13.49 -11.47 3.59
CA MET A 51 -12.22 -11.98 3.06
C MET A 51 -12.32 -13.44 2.62
N PHE A 52 -12.99 -14.29 3.42
CA PHE A 52 -13.04 -15.73 3.19
C PHE A 52 -14.12 -16.16 2.18
N ASN A 53 -15.25 -15.47 2.15
CA ASN A 53 -16.45 -15.89 1.45
C ASN A 53 -16.94 -14.86 0.42
N GLY A 54 -16.41 -13.62 0.41
CA GLY A 54 -16.79 -12.54 -0.52
C GLY A 54 -18.11 -11.86 -0.16
N PRO A 55 -18.74 -11.20 -1.11
CA PRO A 55 -18.45 -11.22 -2.56
C PRO A 55 -17.23 -10.38 -2.97
N ASP A 56 -16.64 -10.70 -4.12
CA ASP A 56 -15.45 -9.98 -4.65
C ASP A 56 -15.68 -8.47 -4.75
N LYS A 57 -16.85 -8.06 -5.25
CA LYS A 57 -17.19 -6.65 -5.42
C LYS A 57 -17.07 -5.83 -4.12
N ASP A 58 -17.48 -6.41 -2.99
CA ASP A 58 -17.43 -5.71 -1.71
C ASP A 58 -16.00 -5.72 -1.15
N LEU A 59 -15.22 -6.77 -1.44
CA LEU A 59 -13.80 -6.84 -1.08
C LEU A 59 -12.93 -5.91 -1.93
N GLU A 60 -13.35 -5.56 -3.14
CA GLU A 60 -12.68 -4.59 -4.02
C GLU A 60 -12.87 -3.14 -3.56
N ASP A 61 -13.89 -2.86 -2.74
CA ASP A 61 -14.07 -1.53 -2.16
C ASP A 61 -12.85 -1.12 -1.36
N THR A 62 -12.33 0.09 -1.62
CA THR A 62 -11.08 0.57 -1.04
C THR A 62 -11.12 0.62 0.49
N SER A 63 -12.29 0.88 1.09
CA SER A 63 -12.49 0.88 2.55
C SER A 63 -12.45 -0.52 3.17
N CYS A 64 -12.71 -1.57 2.38
CA CYS A 64 -12.66 -2.97 2.79
C CYS A 64 -11.33 -3.65 2.41
N SER A 65 -10.84 -3.39 1.19
CA SER A 65 -9.62 -4.02 0.67
C SER A 65 -8.38 -3.65 1.50
N GLN A 66 -8.26 -2.39 1.93
CA GLN A 66 -7.11 -1.95 2.69
C GLN A 66 -6.98 -2.68 4.05
N PRO A 67 -7.97 -2.70 4.93
CA PRO A 67 -7.86 -3.46 6.17
C PRO A 67 -7.76 -4.98 5.94
N ALA A 68 -8.35 -5.53 4.88
CA ALA A 68 -8.24 -6.95 4.53
C ALA A 68 -6.81 -7.36 4.18
N ILE A 69 -6.13 -6.58 3.32
CA ILE A 69 -4.73 -6.82 2.94
C ILE A 69 -3.81 -6.68 4.16
N MET A 70 -4.02 -5.67 5.00
CA MET A 70 -3.27 -5.51 6.25
C MET A 70 -3.46 -6.72 7.17
N ALA A 71 -4.70 -7.16 7.39
CA ALA A 71 -5.01 -8.27 8.29
C ALA A 71 -4.30 -9.57 7.86
N VAL A 72 -4.34 -9.91 6.57
CA VAL A 72 -3.63 -11.10 6.05
C VAL A 72 -2.12 -10.93 6.18
N SER A 73 -1.59 -9.77 5.85
CA SER A 73 -0.14 -9.50 5.93
C SER A 73 0.38 -9.61 7.36
N VAL A 74 -0.35 -9.05 8.34
CA VAL A 74 -0.02 -9.18 9.77
C VAL A 74 -0.15 -10.63 10.23
N ALA A 75 -1.18 -11.36 9.81
CA ALA A 75 -1.35 -12.78 10.13
C ALA A 75 -0.18 -13.61 9.58
N CYS A 76 0.21 -13.42 8.31
CA CYS A 76 1.37 -14.07 7.72
C CYS A 76 2.64 -13.82 8.52
N TRP A 77 2.92 -12.55 8.85
CA TRP A 77 4.11 -12.17 9.62
C TRP A 77 4.13 -12.80 11.02
N LYS A 78 3.02 -12.74 11.74
CA LYS A 78 2.92 -13.28 13.11
C LYS A 78 3.05 -14.81 13.13
N VAL A 79 2.39 -15.51 12.19
CA VAL A 79 2.50 -16.98 12.06
C VAL A 79 3.91 -17.38 11.65
N LEU A 80 4.56 -16.66 10.72
CA LEU A 80 5.95 -16.91 10.35
C LEU A 80 6.87 -16.80 11.56
N ASN A 81 6.77 -15.73 12.35
CA ASN A 81 7.61 -15.55 13.54
C ASN A 81 7.38 -16.64 14.60
N GLU A 82 6.12 -17.09 14.80
CA GLU A 82 5.83 -18.20 15.69
C GLU A 82 6.44 -19.52 15.17
N ALA A 83 6.32 -19.79 13.88
CA ALA A 83 6.86 -20.99 13.25
C ALA A 83 8.40 -21.06 13.24
N MET A 84 9.08 -19.90 13.20
CA MET A 84 10.55 -19.84 13.27
C MET A 84 11.10 -20.21 14.65
N GLY A 85 10.30 -20.16 15.72
CA GLY A 85 10.68 -20.59 17.07
C GLY A 85 11.94 -19.87 17.57
N ASP A 86 13.01 -20.62 17.85
CA ASP A 86 14.30 -20.08 18.35
C ASP A 86 15.15 -19.38 17.28
N MET A 87 14.80 -19.55 15.99
CA MET A 87 15.46 -18.82 14.90
C MET A 87 14.89 -17.42 14.80
N LYS A 88 15.68 -16.38 15.11
CA LYS A 88 15.23 -15.01 15.04
C LYS A 88 15.46 -14.43 13.65
N LEU A 89 14.38 -13.86 13.08
CA LEU A 89 14.48 -12.99 11.91
C LEU A 89 14.98 -11.62 12.37
N LYS A 90 16.14 -11.21 11.86
CA LYS A 90 16.63 -9.86 12.07
C LYS A 90 16.20 -8.99 10.89
N VAL A 91 15.13 -8.25 11.11
CA VAL A 91 14.63 -7.32 10.09
C VAL A 91 15.58 -6.13 9.96
N GLN A 92 16.10 -5.91 8.76
CA GLN A 92 17.00 -4.80 8.46
C GLN A 92 16.26 -3.52 8.11
N CYS A 93 15.21 -3.65 7.31
CA CYS A 93 14.26 -2.58 6.98
C CYS A 93 12.94 -3.18 6.55
N SER A 94 11.91 -2.34 6.53
CA SER A 94 10.55 -2.70 6.13
C SER A 94 10.07 -1.75 5.03
N ALA A 95 9.36 -2.27 4.04
CA ALA A 95 8.73 -1.48 3.01
C ALA A 95 7.33 -2.02 2.68
N GLY A 96 6.48 -1.17 2.15
CA GLY A 96 5.18 -1.59 1.66
C GLY A 96 4.71 -0.71 0.52
N HIS A 97 4.04 -1.31 -0.46
CA HIS A 97 3.53 -0.58 -1.61
C HIS A 97 2.21 0.09 -1.23
N SER A 98 2.16 1.43 -1.23
CA SER A 98 0.96 2.21 -0.88
C SER A 98 0.35 1.77 0.46
N LEU A 99 -0.77 1.03 0.47
CA LEU A 99 -1.36 0.42 1.67
C LEU A 99 -0.35 -0.38 2.49
N GLY A 100 0.55 -1.11 1.82
CA GLY A 100 1.56 -1.93 2.48
C GLY A 100 2.51 -1.15 3.40
N GLU A 101 2.73 0.14 3.14
CA GLU A 101 3.51 1.02 4.02
C GLU A 101 2.89 1.10 5.42
N TYR A 102 1.56 1.19 5.52
CA TYR A 102 0.83 1.15 6.80
C TYR A 102 0.98 -0.21 7.51
N THR A 103 1.04 -1.30 6.75
CA THR A 103 1.38 -2.61 7.32
C THR A 103 2.79 -2.62 7.90
N SER A 104 3.76 -1.98 7.22
CA SER A 104 5.13 -1.81 7.72
C SER A 104 5.16 -1.08 9.06
N LEU A 105 4.29 -0.07 9.27
CA LEU A 105 4.20 0.65 10.55
C LEU A 105 3.80 -0.29 11.70
N VAL A 106 2.78 -1.13 11.47
CA VAL A 106 2.31 -2.10 12.47
C VAL A 106 3.41 -3.11 12.81
N ILE A 107 4.06 -3.66 11.79
CA ILE A 107 5.09 -4.69 11.97
C ILE A 107 6.36 -4.14 12.61
N SER A 108 6.67 -2.88 12.39
CA SER A 108 7.85 -2.19 12.93
C SER A 108 7.59 -1.46 14.25
N GLY A 109 6.44 -1.69 14.90
CA GLY A 109 6.13 -1.18 16.23
C GLY A 109 5.79 0.31 16.29
N VAL A 110 5.54 0.95 15.15
CA VAL A 110 5.19 2.39 15.10
C VAL A 110 3.79 2.64 15.65
N ILE A 111 2.82 1.83 15.23
CA ILE A 111 1.42 1.90 15.69
C ILE A 111 0.91 0.52 16.08
N SER A 112 -0.14 0.47 16.91
CA SER A 112 -0.82 -0.79 17.24
C SER A 112 -1.54 -1.39 16.00
N TYR A 113 -1.79 -2.69 16.02
CA TYR A 113 -2.55 -3.34 14.95
C TYR A 113 -3.98 -2.78 14.86
N SER A 114 -4.64 -2.56 15.98
CA SER A 114 -5.98 -1.98 16.03
C SER A 114 -6.02 -0.55 15.46
N ASP A 115 -5.02 0.28 15.78
CA ASP A 115 -4.93 1.63 15.22
C ASP A 115 -4.61 1.59 13.72
N GLY A 116 -3.73 0.68 13.31
CA GLY A 116 -3.44 0.44 11.88
C GLY A 116 -4.69 0.08 11.09
N LEU A 117 -5.53 -0.82 11.61
CA LEU A 117 -6.80 -1.19 10.95
C LEU A 117 -7.76 -0.01 10.81
N ARG A 118 -7.96 0.79 11.87
CA ARG A 118 -8.81 1.99 11.83
C ARG A 118 -8.26 3.02 10.85
N LEU A 119 -6.94 3.23 10.87
CA LEU A 119 -6.27 4.18 9.99
C LEU A 119 -6.45 3.82 8.52
N VAL A 120 -6.22 2.55 8.14
CA VAL A 120 -6.34 2.16 6.73
C VAL A 120 -7.80 2.05 6.27
N GLN A 121 -8.74 1.74 7.16
CA GLN A 121 -10.17 1.82 6.85
C GLN A 121 -10.59 3.26 6.53
N GLU A 122 -10.19 4.20 7.40
CA GLU A 122 -10.50 5.62 7.20
C GLU A 122 -9.77 6.19 5.98
N ARG A 123 -8.51 5.80 5.76
CA ARG A 123 -7.78 6.15 4.53
C ARG A 123 -8.55 5.68 3.29
N GLY A 124 -9.00 4.43 3.28
CA GLY A 124 -9.79 3.87 2.17
C GLY A 124 -11.09 4.65 1.93
N ARG A 125 -11.80 5.00 3.00
CA ARG A 125 -13.03 5.81 2.94
C ARG A 125 -12.74 7.21 2.38
N LEU A 126 -11.71 7.89 2.88
CA LEU A 126 -11.32 9.23 2.41
C LEU A 126 -10.90 9.24 0.94
N MET A 127 -10.17 8.22 0.50
CA MET A 127 -9.78 8.05 -0.91
C MET A 127 -10.99 7.77 -1.80
N HIS A 128 -11.96 6.99 -1.31
CA HIS A 128 -13.24 6.78 -2.00
C HIS A 128 -14.01 8.10 -2.13
N ASP A 129 -14.18 8.84 -1.04
CA ASP A 129 -14.88 10.13 -1.03
C ASP A 129 -14.23 11.14 -1.98
N ALA A 130 -12.89 11.21 -1.99
CA ALA A 130 -12.14 12.04 -2.93
C ALA A 130 -12.46 11.66 -4.39
N SER A 131 -12.57 10.36 -4.67
CA SER A 131 -12.91 9.85 -6.01
C SER A 131 -14.34 10.17 -6.45
N VAL A 132 -15.27 10.29 -5.49
CA VAL A 132 -16.65 10.72 -5.76
C VAL A 132 -16.70 12.22 -6.07
N VAL A 133 -15.94 13.03 -5.33
CA VAL A 133 -15.88 14.49 -5.50
C VAL A 133 -15.12 14.88 -6.77
N ARG A 134 -14.03 14.19 -7.06
CA ARG A 134 -13.18 14.40 -8.24
C ARG A 134 -12.91 13.06 -8.93
N PRO A 135 -13.82 12.62 -9.81
CA PRO A 135 -13.65 11.36 -10.55
C PRO A 135 -12.38 11.38 -11.39
N GLY A 136 -11.67 10.26 -11.38
CA GLY A 136 -10.46 10.08 -12.16
C GLY A 136 -10.22 8.62 -12.48
N SER A 137 -9.10 8.34 -13.11
CA SER A 137 -8.72 6.98 -13.49
C SER A 137 -7.22 6.76 -13.38
N MET A 138 -6.81 5.50 -13.55
CA MET A 138 -5.40 5.09 -13.56
C MET A 138 -5.14 4.13 -14.71
N ALA A 139 -3.91 4.14 -15.24
CA ALA A 139 -3.49 3.18 -16.25
C ALA A 139 -2.04 2.73 -16.00
N ALA A 140 -1.77 1.45 -16.22
CA ALA A 140 -0.42 0.90 -16.19
C ALA A 140 0.19 0.97 -17.59
N VAL A 141 1.30 1.67 -17.73
CA VAL A 141 2.13 1.78 -18.93
C VAL A 141 3.27 0.79 -18.80
N ILE A 142 3.40 -0.11 -19.78
CA ILE A 142 4.40 -1.16 -19.78
C ILE A 142 5.28 -1.03 -21.02
N GLY A 143 6.61 -0.99 -20.83
CA GLY A 143 7.59 -0.98 -21.90
C GLY A 143 8.11 0.41 -22.26
N LEU A 144 7.68 1.47 -21.57
CA LEU A 144 8.31 2.79 -21.60
C LEU A 144 9.10 3.00 -20.30
N ASN A 145 10.21 3.73 -20.39
CA ASN A 145 10.99 4.14 -19.24
C ASN A 145 10.41 5.40 -18.58
N GLU A 146 10.97 5.78 -17.43
CA GLU A 146 10.49 6.89 -16.60
C GLU A 146 10.46 8.24 -17.36
N GLN A 147 11.50 8.58 -18.11
CA GLN A 147 11.56 9.82 -18.90
C GLN A 147 10.52 9.87 -20.03
N GLU A 148 10.28 8.72 -20.66
CA GLU A 148 9.23 8.59 -21.68
C GLU A 148 7.83 8.77 -21.06
N VAL A 149 7.56 8.16 -19.91
CA VAL A 149 6.27 8.34 -19.20
C VAL A 149 6.13 9.75 -18.66
N GLU A 150 7.20 10.40 -18.17
CA GLU A 150 7.18 11.80 -17.79
C GLU A 150 6.79 12.71 -18.98
N THR A 151 7.28 12.38 -20.17
CA THR A 151 6.89 13.06 -21.42
C THR A 151 5.39 12.84 -21.70
N VAL A 152 4.89 11.62 -21.56
CA VAL A 152 3.46 11.31 -21.71
C VAL A 152 2.63 12.16 -20.75
N CYS A 153 3.01 12.21 -19.47
CA CYS A 153 2.30 12.98 -18.45
C CYS A 153 2.32 14.49 -18.74
N SER A 154 3.46 15.03 -19.14
CA SER A 154 3.59 16.44 -19.47
C SER A 154 2.74 16.89 -20.65
N GLN A 155 2.49 16.01 -21.62
CA GLN A 155 1.65 16.28 -22.79
C GLN A 155 0.16 16.12 -22.52
N SER A 156 -0.23 15.18 -21.67
CA SER A 156 -1.64 14.85 -21.40
C SER A 156 -2.22 15.56 -20.18
N GLY A 157 -1.39 15.98 -19.24
CA GLY A 157 -1.82 16.48 -17.92
C GLY A 157 -2.07 15.37 -16.88
N ALA A 158 -1.83 14.10 -17.21
CA ALA A 158 -1.80 13.01 -16.23
C ALA A 158 -0.56 13.09 -15.34
N GLU A 159 -0.55 12.37 -14.23
CA GLU A 159 0.53 12.33 -13.24
C GLU A 159 1.09 10.91 -13.12
N MET A 160 2.38 10.75 -12.81
CA MET A 160 2.93 9.45 -12.44
C MET A 160 2.50 9.10 -11.03
N ALA A 161 1.84 7.95 -10.87
CA ALA A 161 1.32 7.46 -9.58
C ALA A 161 2.22 6.41 -8.92
N ASN A 162 2.81 5.49 -9.71
CA ASN A 162 3.70 4.47 -9.19
C ASN A 162 4.81 4.19 -10.20
N ILE A 163 6.06 4.18 -9.76
CA ILE A 163 7.20 3.66 -10.52
C ILE A 163 7.53 2.28 -9.96
N ASN A 164 6.94 1.24 -10.57
CA ASN A 164 7.05 -0.12 -10.06
C ASN A 164 8.34 -0.82 -10.48
N SER A 165 8.80 -0.56 -11.71
CA SER A 165 10.07 -1.08 -12.27
C SER A 165 10.58 -0.13 -13.34
N ASN A 166 11.67 -0.52 -14.02
CA ASN A 166 12.24 0.27 -15.13
C ASN A 166 11.30 0.39 -16.34
N ASP A 167 10.32 -0.51 -16.46
CA ASP A 167 9.42 -0.62 -17.61
C ASP A 167 7.94 -0.80 -17.25
N GLN A 168 7.58 -0.59 -15.97
CA GLN A 168 6.20 -0.62 -15.49
C GLN A 168 5.92 0.57 -14.60
N ILE A 169 5.19 1.54 -15.14
CA ILE A 169 4.83 2.78 -14.48
C ILE A 169 3.31 2.95 -14.55
N VAL A 170 2.72 3.36 -13.44
CA VAL A 170 1.27 3.67 -13.37
C VAL A 170 1.09 5.18 -13.44
N ILE A 171 0.17 5.61 -14.30
CA ILE A 171 -0.27 6.99 -14.42
C ILE A 171 -1.67 7.16 -13.82
N SER A 172 -1.97 8.35 -13.33
CA SER A 172 -3.19 8.69 -12.61
C SER A 172 -3.61 10.12 -12.93
N GLY A 173 -4.87 10.44 -12.73
CA GLY A 173 -5.37 11.81 -12.93
C GLY A 173 -6.82 11.85 -13.38
N ASP A 174 -7.23 13.02 -13.87
CA ASP A 174 -8.54 13.19 -14.51
C ASP A 174 -8.74 12.16 -15.62
N SER A 175 -9.95 11.62 -15.74
CA SER A 175 -10.25 10.53 -16.70
C SER A 175 -9.95 10.92 -18.15
N GLU A 176 -10.13 12.18 -18.52
CA GLU A 176 -9.84 12.67 -19.88
C GLU A 176 -8.33 12.73 -20.10
N TYR A 177 -7.57 13.21 -19.11
CA TYR A 177 -6.10 13.27 -19.18
C TYR A 177 -5.46 11.88 -19.22
N VAL A 178 -5.98 10.95 -18.45
CA VAL A 178 -5.50 9.56 -18.48
C VAL A 178 -5.83 8.90 -19.81
N ALA A 179 -7.02 9.16 -20.41
CA ALA A 179 -7.38 8.63 -21.72
C ALA A 179 -6.43 9.15 -22.82
N GLU A 180 -6.08 10.46 -22.78
CA GLU A 180 -5.09 11.06 -23.69
C GLU A 180 -3.70 10.46 -23.46
N ALA A 181 -3.29 10.30 -22.20
CA ALA A 181 -2.00 9.67 -21.83
C ALA A 181 -1.88 8.24 -22.37
N VAL A 182 -2.95 7.44 -22.31
CA VAL A 182 -3.00 6.07 -22.89
C VAL A 182 -2.73 6.09 -24.37
N GLN A 183 -3.30 7.06 -25.12
CA GLN A 183 -3.06 7.18 -26.55
C GLN A 183 -1.63 7.60 -26.84
N ILE A 184 -1.12 8.63 -26.17
CA ILE A 184 0.26 9.12 -26.35
C ILE A 184 1.27 8.00 -26.03
N ALA A 185 1.10 7.29 -24.92
CA ALA A 185 1.97 6.18 -24.54
C ALA A 185 1.98 5.06 -25.60
N SER A 186 0.82 4.76 -26.17
CA SER A 186 0.69 3.77 -27.25
C SER A 186 1.42 4.22 -28.52
N ASP A 187 1.28 5.49 -28.90
CA ASP A 187 1.94 6.08 -30.09
C ASP A 187 3.47 6.18 -29.89
N MET A 188 3.94 6.34 -28.66
CA MET A 188 5.36 6.31 -28.28
C MET A 188 5.94 4.89 -28.23
N GLY A 189 5.13 3.85 -28.46
CA GLY A 189 5.60 2.47 -28.55
C GLY A 189 5.57 1.69 -27.25
N ALA A 190 4.72 2.07 -26.29
CA ALA A 190 4.46 1.25 -25.11
C ALA A 190 4.08 -0.17 -25.53
N ARG A 191 4.70 -1.18 -24.90
CA ARG A 191 4.40 -2.59 -25.19
C ARG A 191 2.95 -2.94 -24.86
N LYS A 192 2.40 -2.33 -23.81
CA LYS A 192 1.02 -2.47 -23.37
C LYS A 192 0.62 -1.30 -22.49
N VAL A 193 -0.62 -0.83 -22.64
CA VAL A 193 -1.23 0.11 -21.71
C VAL A 193 -2.55 -0.49 -21.22
N ILE A 194 -2.75 -0.54 -19.88
CA ILE A 194 -3.90 -1.20 -19.25
C ILE A 194 -4.58 -0.20 -18.33
N THR A 195 -5.81 0.19 -18.64
CA THR A 195 -6.65 0.93 -17.67
C THR A 195 -6.94 0.04 -16.48
N LEU A 196 -6.68 0.54 -15.27
CA LEU A 196 -6.87 -0.21 -14.04
C LEU A 196 -8.34 -0.16 -13.59
N PRO A 197 -8.89 -1.24 -13.04
CA PRO A 197 -10.25 -1.29 -12.52
C PRO A 197 -10.33 -0.66 -11.11
N VAL A 198 -9.97 0.62 -11.00
CA VAL A 198 -9.99 1.38 -9.74
C VAL A 198 -10.98 2.53 -9.83
N SER A 199 -11.53 2.93 -8.68
CA SER A 199 -12.59 3.94 -8.61
C SER A 199 -12.08 5.39 -8.61
N GLY A 200 -10.76 5.63 -8.58
CA GLY A 200 -10.21 6.97 -8.45
C GLY A 200 -8.78 7.12 -8.93
N ALA A 201 -8.34 8.37 -8.96
CA ALA A 201 -6.99 8.78 -9.36
C ALA A 201 -6.05 8.79 -8.14
N PHE A 202 -5.72 7.61 -7.62
CA PHE A 202 -4.86 7.48 -6.45
C PHE A 202 -3.43 7.97 -6.75
N HIS A 203 -2.74 8.46 -5.72
CA HIS A 203 -1.37 8.99 -5.81
C HIS A 203 -1.21 10.14 -6.82
N SER A 204 -2.24 10.99 -6.91
CA SER A 204 -2.25 12.21 -7.72
C SER A 204 -2.76 13.41 -6.91
N SER A 205 -2.66 14.60 -7.46
CA SER A 205 -3.21 15.83 -6.87
C SER A 205 -4.73 15.77 -6.61
N LEU A 206 -5.46 14.85 -7.26
CA LEU A 206 -6.89 14.66 -7.01
C LEU A 206 -7.18 14.10 -5.61
N MET A 207 -6.19 13.52 -4.94
CA MET A 207 -6.30 13.00 -3.57
C MET A 207 -6.13 14.07 -2.48
N GLU A 208 -5.79 15.32 -2.80
CA GLU A 208 -5.67 16.41 -1.81
C GLU A 208 -6.94 16.57 -0.94
N TYR A 209 -8.11 16.28 -1.51
CA TYR A 209 -9.37 16.31 -0.76
C TYR A 209 -9.35 15.38 0.47
N ALA A 210 -8.62 14.30 0.43
CA ALA A 210 -8.51 13.34 1.51
C ALA A 210 -7.46 13.74 2.59
N SER A 211 -6.58 14.69 2.30
CA SER A 211 -5.42 15.04 3.16
C SER A 211 -5.84 15.57 4.53
N ASP A 212 -6.84 16.46 4.59
CA ASP A 212 -7.31 17.02 5.87
C ASP A 212 -7.95 15.96 6.77
N GLY A 213 -8.65 14.99 6.17
CA GLY A 213 -9.23 13.88 6.90
C GLY A 213 -8.15 12.94 7.42
N LEU A 214 -7.16 12.62 6.59
CA LEU A 214 -6.03 11.78 6.99
C LEU A 214 -5.20 12.44 8.10
N SER A 215 -4.93 13.75 8.01
CA SER A 215 -4.20 14.47 9.06
C SER A 215 -4.89 14.34 10.42
N LYS A 216 -6.21 14.49 10.47
CA LYS A 216 -6.97 14.39 11.73
C LYS A 216 -6.85 13.02 12.38
N ILE A 217 -6.97 11.93 11.60
CA ILE A 217 -6.85 10.59 12.17
C ILE A 217 -5.41 10.26 12.59
N LEU A 218 -4.40 10.79 11.89
CA LEU A 218 -3.00 10.65 12.29
C LEU A 218 -2.70 11.36 13.61
N ASP A 219 -3.40 12.46 13.92
CA ASP A 219 -3.27 13.19 15.19
C ASP A 219 -3.95 12.47 16.37
N GLU A 220 -4.91 11.59 16.10
CA GLU A 220 -5.61 10.78 17.11
C GLU A 220 -4.88 9.50 17.50
N ILE A 221 -3.85 9.11 16.74
CA ILE A 221 -3.09 7.87 16.92
C ILE A 221 -1.74 8.16 17.57
N ASP A 222 -1.37 7.36 18.56
CA ASP A 222 -0.04 7.39 19.17
C ASP A 222 0.98 6.72 18.25
N PHE A 223 1.93 7.50 17.74
CA PHE A 223 3.05 7.02 16.92
C PHE A 223 4.32 6.91 17.76
N ASN A 224 4.99 5.79 17.65
CA ASN A 224 6.35 5.59 18.16
C ASN A 224 7.37 5.69 17.03
N ASP A 225 8.63 5.93 17.40
CA ASP A 225 9.72 5.74 16.45
C ASP A 225 9.80 4.27 16.01
N SER A 226 10.11 4.04 14.75
CA SER A 226 10.20 2.69 14.22
C SER A 226 11.40 1.93 14.78
N GLU A 227 11.21 0.66 15.15
CA GLU A 227 12.30 -0.23 15.57
C GLU A 227 13.33 -0.43 14.44
N VAL A 228 12.83 -0.52 13.19
CA VAL A 228 13.66 -0.70 11.98
C VAL A 228 13.32 0.39 10.96
N PRO A 229 14.24 0.81 10.07
CA PRO A 229 13.95 1.79 9.03
C PRO A 229 12.77 1.34 8.16
N ILE A 230 11.83 2.25 7.90
CA ILE A 230 10.74 2.08 6.94
C ILE A 230 11.15 2.83 5.67
N ILE A 231 11.02 2.18 4.52
CA ILE A 231 11.33 2.83 3.25
C ILE A 231 10.09 3.56 2.75
N ALA A 232 10.18 4.88 2.75
CA ALA A 232 9.12 5.81 2.41
C ALA A 232 8.69 5.70 0.94
N ASN A 233 7.39 5.64 0.67
CA ASN A 233 6.85 5.52 -0.69
C ASN A 233 7.13 6.76 -1.54
N SER A 234 7.09 7.96 -0.97
CA SER A 234 7.27 9.20 -1.72
C SER A 234 8.71 9.48 -2.15
N THR A 235 9.71 8.82 -1.51
CA THR A 235 11.13 9.10 -1.74
C THR A 235 11.98 7.88 -2.05
N GLY A 236 11.52 6.66 -1.71
CA GLY A 236 12.35 5.45 -1.75
C GLY A 236 13.48 5.43 -0.71
N LEU A 237 13.46 6.34 0.27
CA LEU A 237 14.49 6.50 1.29
C LEU A 237 13.99 6.10 2.69
N PRO A 238 14.89 5.71 3.62
CA PRO A 238 14.49 5.29 4.95
C PRO A 238 14.02 6.48 5.80
N VAL A 239 12.94 6.26 6.55
CA VAL A 239 12.43 7.11 7.63
C VAL A 239 12.34 6.29 8.92
N LYS A 240 12.42 6.92 10.08
CA LYS A 240 12.42 6.21 11.34
C LYS A 240 11.66 6.91 12.46
N SER A 241 11.73 8.23 12.56
CA SER A 241 11.04 8.98 13.60
C SER A 241 9.53 9.06 13.33
N ALA A 242 8.74 9.12 14.39
CA ALA A 242 7.29 9.26 14.32
C ALA A 242 6.86 10.47 13.48
N ASP A 243 7.56 11.60 13.60
CA ASP A 243 7.25 12.82 12.87
C ASP A 243 7.52 12.67 11.37
N GLU A 244 8.70 12.13 10.98
CA GLU A 244 9.02 11.85 9.57
C GLU A 244 8.00 10.88 8.93
N ILE A 245 7.56 9.87 9.69
CA ILE A 245 6.58 8.90 9.23
C ILE A 245 5.22 9.58 9.00
N LYS A 246 4.74 10.41 9.94
CA LYS A 246 3.47 11.13 9.76
C LYS A 246 3.51 12.06 8.54
N GLU A 247 4.60 12.79 8.34
CA GLU A 247 4.79 13.64 7.15
C GLU A 247 4.76 12.81 5.85
N GLU A 248 5.44 11.64 5.86
CA GLU A 248 5.46 10.72 4.72
C GLU A 248 4.05 10.22 4.38
N LEU A 249 3.26 9.78 5.38
CA LEU A 249 1.90 9.27 5.14
C LEU A 249 0.98 10.33 4.51
N LEU A 250 1.10 11.59 4.94
CA LEU A 250 0.35 12.70 4.36
C LEU A 250 0.80 12.99 2.92
N LYS A 251 2.12 13.07 2.71
CA LYS A 251 2.70 13.31 1.39
C LYS A 251 2.43 12.17 0.43
N GLY A 252 2.57 10.92 0.89
CA GLY A 252 2.39 9.71 0.11
C GLY A 252 0.97 9.53 -0.46
N LEU A 253 -0.03 10.20 0.12
CA LEU A 253 -1.40 10.17 -0.38
C LEU A 253 -1.53 10.75 -1.80
N CYS A 254 -0.79 11.85 -2.06
CA CYS A 254 -0.83 12.63 -3.31
C CYS A 254 0.45 12.48 -4.15
N SER A 255 1.43 11.70 -3.69
CA SER A 255 2.74 11.58 -4.35
C SER A 255 2.91 10.24 -5.04
N CYS A 256 3.76 10.22 -6.05
CA CYS A 256 4.17 9.01 -6.76
C CYS A 256 4.87 8.03 -5.81
N VAL A 257 4.46 6.76 -5.86
CA VAL A 257 5.12 5.67 -5.13
C VAL A 257 6.43 5.29 -5.84
N GLN A 258 7.56 5.53 -5.19
CA GLN A 258 8.92 5.24 -5.66
C GLN A 258 9.30 3.77 -5.35
N TRP A 259 8.48 2.81 -5.80
CA TRP A 259 8.66 1.40 -5.45
C TRP A 259 9.97 0.82 -5.97
N LYS A 260 10.33 1.13 -7.22
CA LYS A 260 11.61 0.74 -7.82
C LYS A 260 12.80 1.16 -6.96
N ASP A 261 12.79 2.42 -6.50
CA ASP A 261 13.88 2.97 -5.70
C ASP A 261 13.88 2.38 -4.28
N SER A 262 12.70 2.13 -3.71
CA SER A 262 12.56 1.42 -2.44
C SER A 262 13.21 0.03 -2.48
N ILE A 263 12.93 -0.76 -3.50
CA ILE A 263 13.55 -2.09 -3.68
C ILE A 263 15.06 -1.96 -3.94
N GLN A 264 15.48 -0.99 -4.76
CA GLN A 264 16.91 -0.77 -5.02
C GLN A 264 17.68 -0.38 -3.75
N TYR A 265 17.09 0.47 -2.89
CA TYR A 265 17.66 0.81 -1.60
C TYR A 265 17.85 -0.44 -0.73
N MET A 266 16.82 -1.29 -0.62
CA MET A 266 16.86 -2.52 0.18
C MET A 266 17.95 -3.47 -0.30
N VAL A 267 18.04 -3.71 -1.62
CA VAL A 267 19.09 -4.54 -2.23
C VAL A 267 20.49 -3.98 -1.94
N ASN A 268 20.69 -2.67 -2.10
CA ASN A 268 21.96 -2.02 -1.84
C ASN A 268 22.35 -2.05 -0.35
N SER A 269 21.37 -2.21 0.54
CA SER A 269 21.59 -2.33 1.99
C SER A 269 22.04 -3.73 2.42
N GLY A 270 22.19 -4.68 1.49
CA GLY A 270 22.79 -5.99 1.73
C GLY A 270 21.80 -7.09 2.12
N VAL A 271 20.54 -6.97 1.70
CA VAL A 271 19.50 -8.00 1.87
C VAL A 271 19.52 -8.98 0.71
#